data_b28db77970754b35a0391e5cd5dfdef8
#
_entry.id   b28db77970754b35a0391e5cd5dfdef8
#
_cell.length_a   1.000
_cell.length_b   1.000
_cell.length_c   1.000
_cell.angle_alpha   90.00
_cell.angle_beta   90.00
_cell.angle_gamma   90.00
#
_symmetry.space_group_name_H-M   'P 1'
#
loop_
_entity.id
_entity.type
_entity.pdbx_description
1 polymer ?
#
loop_
_entity_poly.entity_id
_entity_poly.type
_entity_poly.pdbx_seq_one_letter_code
_entity_poly.pdbx_strand_id
1 'polypeptide(L)'
;MGGAMLRGWLSRGVSRENVRVIEPFADAAKALREELSIMVLDDIAALAPDFVPDIVVFAVKPQGMDDIVPSYADFAAKGVVSLSIAAGRTISYFGTHLGDGAAVVRTMPNTPAAVGRGITAACANDHVSAAQRTACESLLEAVGDVVWVEQEEMIDAVTAVSGSGPAYVFLMIECMAKAGEAQGLPADVAAKLARATVAGSGELARQSDEAASILRQNVTSPGGTTAAALDVLMADDDGLQPLMDRAIDAATRRSRELAG
;
A
#
# COMPACT_ATOMS: atom_id res chain seq x y z
N MET A 1 7.40 -1.84 -3.99
CA MET A 1 6.18 -2.58 -3.53
C MET A 1 6.24 -4.03 -3.99
N GLY A 2 6.30 -4.35 -5.29
CA GLY A 2 6.30 -5.74 -5.78
C GLY A 2 7.31 -6.66 -5.09
N GLY A 3 8.55 -6.21 -4.89
CA GLY A 3 9.54 -6.99 -4.15
C GLY A 3 9.20 -7.25 -2.67
N ALA A 4 8.49 -6.32 -2.00
CA ALA A 4 8.01 -6.54 -0.63
C ALA A 4 6.92 -7.63 -0.59
N MET A 5 5.96 -7.56 -1.52
CA MET A 5 4.92 -8.58 -1.66
C MET A 5 5.52 -9.97 -1.94
N LEU A 6 6.45 -10.04 -2.89
CA LEU A 6 7.13 -11.28 -3.25
C LEU A 6 7.84 -11.93 -2.05
N ARG A 7 8.59 -11.15 -1.26
CA ARG A 7 9.20 -11.63 -0.02
C ARG A 7 8.14 -12.09 1.00
N GLY A 8 7.07 -11.33 1.13
CA GLY A 8 5.94 -11.69 2.00
C GLY A 8 5.32 -13.03 1.61
N TRP A 9 5.05 -13.26 0.33
CA TRP A 9 4.50 -14.52 -0.17
C TRP A 9 5.40 -15.72 0.14
N LEU A 10 6.70 -15.60 -0.18
CA LEU A 10 7.67 -16.65 0.06
C LEU A 10 7.84 -16.95 1.56
N SER A 11 7.80 -15.93 2.41
CA SER A 11 7.89 -16.10 3.87
C SER A 11 6.66 -16.78 4.47
N ARG A 12 5.51 -16.68 3.81
CA ARG A 12 4.25 -17.34 4.21
C ARG A 12 4.00 -18.69 3.53
N GLY A 13 4.99 -19.22 2.81
CA GLY A 13 4.96 -20.58 2.31
C GLY A 13 4.47 -20.73 0.86
N VAL A 14 4.33 -19.64 0.10
CA VAL A 14 4.14 -19.78 -1.35
C VAL A 14 5.38 -20.47 -1.94
N SER A 15 5.17 -21.58 -2.64
CA SER A 15 6.29 -22.34 -3.23
C SER A 15 6.97 -21.52 -4.33
N ARG A 16 8.31 -21.50 -4.30
CA ARG A 16 9.13 -20.80 -5.31
C ARG A 16 8.89 -21.30 -6.72
N GLU A 17 8.58 -22.57 -6.87
CA GLU A 17 8.25 -23.21 -8.16
C GLU A 17 6.91 -22.74 -8.75
N ASN A 18 6.03 -22.17 -7.95
CA ASN A 18 4.77 -21.59 -8.39
C ASN A 18 4.90 -20.10 -8.75
N VAL A 19 6.06 -19.48 -8.52
CA VAL A 19 6.29 -18.08 -8.79
C VAL A 19 7.10 -17.89 -10.07
N ARG A 20 6.61 -17.03 -10.97
CA ARG A 20 7.35 -16.52 -12.13
C ARG A 20 7.39 -15.01 -12.03
N VAL A 21 8.56 -14.44 -12.19
CA VAL A 21 8.73 -12.98 -12.22
C VAL A 21 9.20 -12.59 -13.61
N ILE A 22 8.56 -11.59 -14.20
CA ILE A 22 9.02 -10.96 -15.43
C ILE A 22 9.68 -9.65 -15.03
N GLU A 23 11.00 -9.56 -15.21
CA GLU A 23 11.81 -8.39 -14.87
C GLU A 23 12.84 -8.13 -15.98
N PRO A 24 12.61 -7.12 -16.84
CA PRO A 24 13.46 -6.86 -18.01
C PRO A 24 14.83 -6.25 -17.64
N PHE A 25 14.96 -5.67 -16.44
CA PHE A 25 16.21 -5.05 -16.01
C PHE A 25 17.18 -6.10 -15.43
N ALA A 26 18.27 -6.35 -16.14
CA ALA A 26 19.22 -7.43 -15.84
C ALA A 26 19.75 -7.42 -14.39
N ASP A 27 20.09 -6.24 -13.85
CA ASP A 27 20.60 -6.11 -12.48
C ASP A 27 19.53 -6.44 -11.44
N ALA A 28 18.29 -5.97 -11.66
CA ALA A 28 17.16 -6.28 -10.78
C ALA A 28 16.79 -7.77 -10.85
N ALA A 29 16.76 -8.33 -12.06
CA ALA A 29 16.50 -9.75 -12.27
C ALA A 29 17.56 -10.64 -11.60
N LYS A 30 18.85 -10.25 -11.70
CA LYS A 30 19.96 -10.94 -11.04
C LYS A 30 19.80 -10.91 -9.52
N ALA A 31 19.56 -9.73 -8.96
CA ALA A 31 19.38 -9.55 -7.52
C ALA A 31 18.21 -10.43 -6.99
N LEU A 32 17.08 -10.47 -7.69
CA LEU A 32 15.93 -11.31 -7.31
C LEU A 32 16.25 -12.81 -7.37
N ARG A 33 16.97 -13.26 -8.39
CA ARG A 33 17.40 -14.67 -8.49
C ARG A 33 18.33 -15.06 -7.36
N GLU A 34 19.33 -14.22 -7.06
CA GLU A 34 20.32 -14.49 -6.01
C GLU A 34 19.69 -14.45 -4.61
N GLU A 35 18.81 -13.48 -4.35
CA GLU A 35 18.19 -13.31 -3.04
C GLU A 35 17.11 -14.37 -2.76
N LEU A 36 16.22 -14.63 -3.73
CA LEU A 36 14.99 -15.37 -3.49
C LEU A 36 14.98 -16.79 -4.08
N SER A 37 15.95 -17.12 -4.93
CA SER A 37 16.06 -18.43 -5.60
C SER A 37 14.77 -18.81 -6.36
N ILE A 38 14.21 -17.85 -7.12
CA ILE A 38 12.98 -17.97 -7.92
C ILE A 38 13.31 -17.89 -9.41
N MET A 39 12.35 -18.31 -10.25
CA MET A 39 12.44 -18.13 -11.69
C MET A 39 12.13 -16.67 -12.04
N VAL A 40 13.12 -15.99 -12.65
CA VAL A 40 12.99 -14.64 -13.17
C VAL A 40 13.31 -14.66 -14.66
N LEU A 41 12.38 -14.21 -15.48
CA LEU A 41 12.47 -14.11 -16.92
C LEU A 41 12.57 -12.63 -17.31
N ASP A 42 13.14 -12.36 -18.46
CA ASP A 42 13.28 -11.01 -19.00
C ASP A 42 12.06 -10.57 -19.85
N ASP A 43 11.32 -11.54 -20.37
CA ASP A 43 10.13 -11.30 -21.20
C ASP A 43 9.06 -12.37 -20.94
N ILE A 44 7.78 -12.01 -21.09
CA ILE A 44 6.64 -12.92 -21.00
C ILE A 44 6.73 -14.07 -22.03
N ALA A 45 7.29 -13.81 -23.20
CA ALA A 45 7.46 -14.83 -24.24
C ALA A 45 8.42 -15.97 -23.85
N ALA A 46 9.21 -15.78 -22.79
CA ALA A 46 10.09 -16.82 -22.24
C ALA A 46 9.35 -17.78 -21.29
N LEU A 47 8.07 -17.55 -20.99
CA LEU A 47 7.24 -18.49 -20.24
C LEU A 47 7.03 -19.80 -21.05
N ALA A 48 6.97 -20.92 -20.35
CA ALA A 48 6.61 -22.19 -20.98
C ALA A 48 5.20 -22.07 -21.61
N PRO A 49 4.98 -22.60 -22.83
CA PRO A 49 3.70 -22.43 -23.54
C PRO A 49 2.47 -23.00 -22.82
N ASP A 50 2.68 -23.98 -21.94
CA ASP A 50 1.66 -24.64 -21.12
C ASP A 50 1.49 -24.00 -19.73
N PHE A 51 2.30 -22.98 -19.40
CA PHE A 51 2.17 -22.29 -18.13
C PHE A 51 0.95 -21.35 -18.14
N VAL A 52 0.03 -21.59 -17.22
CA VAL A 52 -1.12 -20.70 -16.97
C VAL A 52 -1.13 -20.36 -15.48
N PRO A 53 -0.92 -19.09 -15.09
CA PRO A 53 -0.98 -18.69 -13.69
C PRO A 53 -2.43 -18.62 -13.20
N ASP A 54 -2.64 -18.71 -11.89
CA ASP A 54 -3.93 -18.39 -11.27
C ASP A 54 -4.12 -16.86 -11.17
N ILE A 55 -3.03 -16.14 -10.90
CA ILE A 55 -3.03 -14.69 -10.68
C ILE A 55 -1.85 -14.05 -11.41
N VAL A 56 -2.11 -12.98 -12.16
CA VAL A 56 -1.09 -12.07 -12.67
C VAL A 56 -1.06 -10.81 -11.81
N VAL A 57 0.11 -10.48 -11.23
CA VAL A 57 0.28 -9.30 -10.40
C VAL A 57 1.03 -8.21 -11.17
N PHE A 58 0.35 -7.13 -11.47
CA PHE A 58 0.94 -5.94 -12.11
C PHE A 58 1.57 -5.03 -11.06
N ALA A 59 2.89 -5.18 -10.89
CA ALA A 59 3.69 -4.43 -9.92
C ALA A 59 4.68 -3.46 -10.59
N VAL A 60 4.36 -3.02 -11.79
CA VAL A 60 5.15 -2.06 -12.58
C VAL A 60 4.66 -0.63 -12.35
N LYS A 61 5.52 0.36 -12.70
CA LYS A 61 5.13 1.77 -12.61
C LYS A 61 4.03 2.09 -13.62
N PRO A 62 3.07 2.99 -13.31
CA PRO A 62 1.94 3.30 -14.18
C PRO A 62 2.34 3.69 -15.61
N GLN A 63 3.50 4.34 -15.78
CA GLN A 63 3.99 4.81 -17.07
C GLN A 63 4.37 3.69 -18.05
N GLY A 64 4.71 2.50 -17.55
CA GLY A 64 5.07 1.34 -18.39
C GLY A 64 3.91 0.37 -18.63
N MET A 65 2.72 0.66 -18.08
CA MET A 65 1.61 -0.29 -18.12
C MET A 65 1.04 -0.48 -19.56
N ASP A 66 1.01 0.59 -20.35
CA ASP A 66 0.42 0.58 -21.70
C ASP A 66 1.16 -0.36 -22.65
N ASP A 67 2.47 -0.53 -22.44
CA ASP A 67 3.31 -1.45 -23.23
C ASP A 67 3.24 -2.89 -22.69
N ILE A 68 2.95 -3.08 -21.42
CA ILE A 68 3.07 -4.37 -20.74
C ILE A 68 1.72 -5.10 -20.68
N VAL A 69 0.65 -4.43 -20.23
CA VAL A 69 -0.64 -5.06 -19.97
C VAL A 69 -1.23 -5.83 -21.13
N PRO A 70 -1.18 -5.31 -22.40
CA PRO A 70 -1.75 -6.02 -23.55
C PRO A 70 -1.17 -7.42 -23.77
N SER A 71 0.09 -7.65 -23.42
CA SER A 71 0.76 -8.96 -23.55
C SER A 71 0.16 -10.06 -22.65
N TYR A 72 -0.69 -9.70 -21.71
CA TYR A 72 -1.35 -10.63 -20.79
C TYR A 72 -2.82 -10.92 -21.13
N ALA A 73 -3.32 -10.40 -22.27
CA ALA A 73 -4.72 -10.60 -22.68
C ALA A 73 -5.10 -12.08 -22.85
N ASP A 74 -4.20 -12.92 -23.34
CA ASP A 74 -4.43 -14.37 -23.48
C ASP A 74 -4.63 -15.06 -22.12
N PHE A 75 -3.99 -14.60 -21.05
CA PHE A 75 -4.23 -15.11 -19.70
C PHE A 75 -5.59 -14.65 -19.18
N ALA A 76 -5.95 -13.39 -19.39
CA ALA A 76 -7.26 -12.87 -19.00
C ALA A 76 -8.40 -13.62 -19.73
N ALA A 77 -8.24 -13.91 -21.03
CA ALA A 77 -9.20 -14.70 -21.80
C ALA A 77 -9.35 -16.15 -21.30
N LYS A 78 -8.35 -16.69 -20.61
CA LYS A 78 -8.39 -18.00 -19.93
C LYS A 78 -8.96 -17.92 -18.51
N GLY A 79 -9.43 -16.75 -18.06
CA GLY A 79 -10.03 -16.54 -16.75
C GLY A 79 -9.01 -16.31 -15.62
N VAL A 80 -7.76 -15.99 -15.96
CA VAL A 80 -6.74 -15.61 -14.96
C VAL A 80 -7.08 -14.24 -14.39
N VAL A 81 -7.04 -14.10 -13.04
CA VAL A 81 -7.31 -12.81 -12.41
C VAL A 81 -6.08 -11.89 -12.48
N SER A 82 -6.33 -10.65 -12.85
CA SER A 82 -5.35 -9.56 -12.89
C SER A 82 -5.41 -8.74 -11.62
N LEU A 83 -4.36 -8.80 -10.79
CA LEU A 83 -4.23 -8.01 -9.57
C LEU A 83 -3.27 -6.85 -9.81
N SER A 84 -3.75 -5.61 -9.70
CA SER A 84 -2.95 -4.41 -9.93
C SER A 84 -2.66 -3.66 -8.64
N ILE A 85 -1.39 -3.29 -8.44
CA ILE A 85 -0.96 -2.36 -7.37
C ILE A 85 -0.56 -0.99 -7.93
N ALA A 86 -0.88 -0.72 -9.20
CA ALA A 86 -0.49 0.52 -9.88
C ALA A 86 -1.46 1.66 -9.54
N ALA A 87 -0.94 2.76 -8.97
CA ALA A 87 -1.72 3.96 -8.75
C ALA A 87 -2.19 4.57 -10.08
N GLY A 88 -3.41 5.14 -10.11
CA GLY A 88 -3.94 5.82 -11.29
C GLY A 88 -4.37 4.91 -12.45
N ARG A 89 -4.31 3.58 -12.34
CA ARG A 89 -4.82 2.65 -13.35
C ARG A 89 -6.12 2.02 -12.87
N THR A 90 -7.21 2.35 -13.56
CA THR A 90 -8.58 1.93 -13.20
C THR A 90 -8.91 0.52 -13.68
N ILE A 91 -9.97 -0.08 -13.15
CA ILE A 91 -10.50 -1.35 -13.64
C ILE A 91 -10.88 -1.25 -15.14
N SER A 92 -11.46 -0.14 -15.57
CA SER A 92 -11.80 0.10 -16.98
C SER A 92 -10.56 0.16 -17.88
N TYR A 93 -9.44 0.69 -17.39
CA TYR A 93 -8.17 0.64 -18.10
C TYR A 93 -7.77 -0.80 -18.42
N PHE A 94 -7.86 -1.71 -17.44
CA PHE A 94 -7.56 -3.13 -17.64
C PHE A 94 -8.56 -3.79 -18.60
N GLY A 95 -9.85 -3.47 -18.51
CA GLY A 95 -10.87 -3.94 -19.46
C GLY A 95 -10.53 -3.60 -20.90
N THR A 96 -10.07 -2.36 -21.15
CA THR A 96 -9.66 -1.91 -22.49
C THR A 96 -8.48 -2.70 -23.05
N HIS A 97 -7.52 -3.12 -22.21
CA HIS A 97 -6.29 -3.77 -22.67
C HIS A 97 -6.34 -5.30 -22.61
N LEU A 98 -7.14 -5.87 -21.71
CA LEU A 98 -7.25 -7.32 -21.47
C LEU A 98 -8.55 -7.93 -22.01
N GLY A 99 -9.50 -7.09 -22.40
CA GLY A 99 -10.84 -7.47 -22.82
C GLY A 99 -11.90 -7.26 -21.72
N ASP A 100 -13.14 -6.96 -22.15
CA ASP A 100 -14.25 -6.57 -21.27
C ASP A 100 -14.63 -7.62 -20.20
N GLY A 101 -14.32 -8.90 -20.46
CA GLY A 101 -14.57 -10.00 -19.53
C GLY A 101 -13.42 -10.29 -18.55
N ALA A 102 -12.35 -9.49 -18.53
CA ALA A 102 -11.21 -9.72 -17.68
C ALA A 102 -11.57 -9.59 -16.18
N ALA A 103 -11.20 -10.59 -15.37
CA ALA A 103 -11.31 -10.51 -13.92
C ALA A 103 -10.20 -9.61 -13.38
N VAL A 104 -10.56 -8.49 -12.75
CA VAL A 104 -9.60 -7.46 -12.30
C VAL A 104 -9.81 -7.13 -10.83
N VAL A 105 -8.73 -7.17 -10.08
CA VAL A 105 -8.63 -6.64 -8.70
C VAL A 105 -7.69 -5.46 -8.71
N ARG A 106 -8.21 -4.26 -8.50
CA ARG A 106 -7.44 -3.04 -8.29
C ARG A 106 -7.11 -2.89 -6.82
N THR A 107 -5.85 -2.62 -6.48
CA THR A 107 -5.44 -2.47 -5.09
C THR A 107 -4.59 -1.24 -4.87
N MET A 108 -4.62 -0.75 -3.63
CA MET A 108 -3.79 0.34 -3.17
C MET A 108 -3.10 -0.05 -1.86
N PRO A 109 -1.90 -0.65 -1.95
CA PRO A 109 -1.05 -0.92 -0.80
C PRO A 109 -0.30 0.34 -0.34
N ASN A 110 0.34 0.27 0.83
CA ASN A 110 1.22 1.32 1.30
C ASN A 110 2.62 0.81 1.70
N THR A 111 3.56 1.73 1.89
CA THR A 111 4.99 1.40 2.09
C THR A 111 5.31 0.60 3.37
N PRO A 112 4.56 0.64 4.48
CA PRO A 112 4.78 -0.25 5.62
C PRO A 112 4.67 -1.76 5.31
N ALA A 113 4.14 -2.12 4.15
CA ALA A 113 4.21 -3.48 3.58
C ALA A 113 5.64 -4.06 3.59
N ALA A 114 6.67 -3.20 3.46
CA ALA A 114 8.08 -3.62 3.49
C ALA A 114 8.49 -4.28 4.83
N VAL A 115 7.75 -4.03 5.90
CA VAL A 115 7.97 -4.61 7.23
C VAL A 115 6.77 -5.46 7.70
N GLY A 116 5.89 -5.87 6.78
CA GLY A 116 4.70 -6.67 7.08
C GLY A 116 3.64 -5.93 7.93
N ARG A 117 3.61 -4.61 7.84
CA ARG A 117 2.69 -3.71 8.56
C ARG A 117 1.95 -2.79 7.59
N GLY A 118 1.79 -3.22 6.35
CA GLY A 118 1.00 -2.50 5.37
C GLY A 118 -0.49 -2.58 5.65
N ILE A 119 -1.24 -1.73 4.96
CA ILE A 119 -2.66 -1.92 4.71
C ILE A 119 -2.90 -1.78 3.22
N THR A 120 -3.69 -2.68 2.66
CA THR A 120 -4.04 -2.68 1.25
C THR A 120 -5.55 -2.60 1.09
N ALA A 121 -6.05 -1.56 0.46
CA ALA A 121 -7.42 -1.58 -0.02
C ALA A 121 -7.51 -2.29 -1.37
N ALA A 122 -8.57 -3.06 -1.58
CA ALA A 122 -8.84 -3.80 -2.80
C ALA A 122 -10.27 -3.55 -3.29
N CYS A 123 -10.43 -3.41 -4.60
CA CYS A 123 -11.71 -3.36 -5.30
C CYS A 123 -11.69 -4.36 -6.45
N ALA A 124 -12.75 -5.13 -6.61
CA ALA A 124 -12.88 -6.12 -7.67
C ALA A 124 -14.02 -5.74 -8.61
N ASN A 125 -13.90 -6.10 -9.90
CA ASN A 125 -15.05 -6.07 -10.79
C ASN A 125 -15.90 -7.34 -10.67
N ASP A 126 -17.05 -7.35 -11.34
CA ASP A 126 -18.05 -8.44 -11.27
C ASP A 126 -17.57 -9.75 -11.91
N HIS A 127 -16.45 -9.73 -12.65
CA HIS A 127 -15.85 -10.93 -13.26
C HIS A 127 -14.96 -11.71 -12.30
N VAL A 128 -14.62 -11.13 -11.14
CA VAL A 128 -13.80 -11.81 -10.11
C VAL A 128 -14.67 -12.76 -9.31
N SER A 129 -14.39 -14.05 -9.41
CA SER A 129 -15.07 -15.07 -8.60
C SER A 129 -14.71 -14.98 -7.11
N ALA A 130 -15.55 -15.55 -6.25
CA ALA A 130 -15.27 -15.61 -4.81
C ALA A 130 -13.95 -16.34 -4.49
N ALA A 131 -13.61 -17.40 -5.24
CA ALA A 131 -12.35 -18.11 -5.07
C ALA A 131 -11.14 -17.23 -5.45
N GLN A 132 -11.21 -16.49 -6.55
CA GLN A 132 -10.17 -15.56 -6.96
C GLN A 132 -10.02 -14.41 -5.96
N ARG A 133 -11.13 -13.87 -5.44
CA ARG A 133 -11.11 -12.85 -4.38
C ARG A 133 -10.36 -13.35 -3.16
N THR A 134 -10.69 -14.55 -2.66
CA THR A 134 -9.99 -15.16 -1.52
C THR A 134 -8.51 -15.39 -1.79
N ALA A 135 -8.15 -15.84 -3.00
CA ALA A 135 -6.75 -16.04 -3.37
C ALA A 135 -5.97 -14.72 -3.42
N CYS A 136 -6.55 -13.66 -4.00
CA CYS A 136 -5.96 -12.32 -3.99
C CYS A 136 -5.81 -11.79 -2.56
N GLU A 137 -6.82 -11.92 -1.71
CA GLU A 137 -6.77 -11.51 -0.30
C GLU A 137 -5.62 -12.19 0.44
N SER A 138 -5.47 -13.51 0.31
CA SER A 138 -4.36 -14.24 0.93
C SER A 138 -2.98 -13.77 0.48
N LEU A 139 -2.83 -13.36 -0.79
CA LEU A 139 -1.58 -12.77 -1.27
C LEU A 139 -1.34 -11.38 -0.69
N LEU A 140 -2.38 -10.56 -0.57
CA LEU A 140 -2.27 -9.20 -0.03
C LEU A 140 -1.98 -9.22 1.48
N GLU A 141 -2.61 -10.12 2.24
CA GLU A 141 -2.37 -10.32 3.68
C GLU A 141 -0.93 -10.67 4.01
N ALA A 142 -0.16 -11.18 3.04
CA ALA A 142 1.26 -11.49 3.26
C ALA A 142 2.11 -10.28 3.65
N VAL A 143 1.64 -9.06 3.43
CA VAL A 143 2.38 -7.82 3.71
C VAL A 143 1.64 -6.87 4.66
N GLY A 144 0.49 -7.26 5.19
CA GLY A 144 -0.29 -6.46 6.14
C GLY A 144 -1.78 -6.75 6.08
N ASP A 145 -2.58 -5.82 6.59
CA ASP A 145 -4.03 -5.94 6.62
C ASP A 145 -4.63 -5.66 5.23
N VAL A 146 -5.83 -6.21 5.00
CA VAL A 146 -6.59 -6.02 3.75
C VAL A 146 -7.98 -5.48 4.08
N VAL A 147 -8.44 -4.52 3.29
CA VAL A 147 -9.81 -4.02 3.33
C VAL A 147 -10.38 -4.00 1.92
N TRP A 148 -11.58 -4.54 1.75
CA TRP A 148 -12.29 -4.48 0.49
C TRP A 148 -13.22 -3.27 0.46
N VAL A 149 -13.19 -2.53 -0.64
CA VAL A 149 -14.14 -1.46 -0.92
C VAL A 149 -15.07 -1.87 -2.06
N GLU A 150 -16.33 -1.46 -1.98
CA GLU A 150 -17.35 -1.86 -2.96
C GLU A 150 -17.29 -1.03 -4.24
N GLN A 151 -16.85 0.23 -4.14
CA GLN A 151 -16.82 1.18 -5.24
C GLN A 151 -15.36 1.57 -5.55
N GLU A 152 -14.99 1.51 -6.81
CA GLU A 152 -13.63 1.81 -7.26
C GLU A 152 -13.20 3.24 -6.92
N GLU A 153 -14.14 4.19 -6.95
CA GLU A 153 -13.91 5.60 -6.64
C GLU A 153 -13.42 5.83 -5.20
N MET A 154 -13.70 4.88 -4.29
CA MET A 154 -13.18 4.93 -2.92
C MET A 154 -11.66 4.79 -2.85
N ILE A 155 -11.03 4.19 -3.87
CA ILE A 155 -9.57 4.02 -3.95
C ILE A 155 -8.85 5.37 -3.95
N ASP A 156 -9.46 6.45 -4.42
CA ASP A 156 -8.85 7.78 -4.37
C ASP A 156 -8.72 8.32 -2.94
N ALA A 157 -9.78 8.17 -2.15
CA ALA A 157 -9.74 8.52 -0.73
C ALA A 157 -8.80 7.60 0.06
N VAL A 158 -8.79 6.29 -0.26
CA VAL A 158 -7.83 5.33 0.29
C VAL A 158 -6.40 5.76 -0.03
N THR A 159 -6.13 6.19 -1.25
CA THR A 159 -4.80 6.67 -1.66
C THR A 159 -4.37 7.86 -0.81
N ALA A 160 -5.28 8.80 -0.56
CA ALA A 160 -5.00 9.96 0.28
C ALA A 160 -4.75 9.57 1.74
N VAL A 161 -5.56 8.68 2.32
CA VAL A 161 -5.48 8.30 3.74
C VAL A 161 -4.32 7.35 4.01
N SER A 162 -4.25 6.23 3.29
CA SER A 162 -3.30 5.14 3.59
C SER A 162 -2.13 5.07 2.62
N GLY A 163 -2.34 5.32 1.32
CA GLY A 163 -1.26 5.32 0.32
C GLY A 163 -0.23 6.41 0.60
N SER A 164 -0.69 7.63 0.82
CA SER A 164 0.13 8.81 1.14
C SER A 164 0.42 8.94 2.64
N GLY A 165 -0.39 8.34 3.50
CA GLY A 165 -0.34 8.43 4.96
C GLY A 165 1.03 8.23 5.59
N PRO A 166 1.86 7.29 5.15
CA PRO A 166 3.21 7.13 5.69
C PRO A 166 4.06 8.39 5.62
N ALA A 167 3.91 9.20 4.55
CA ALA A 167 4.63 10.47 4.43
C ALA A 167 4.19 11.48 5.50
N TYR A 168 2.91 11.50 5.87
CA TYR A 168 2.39 12.38 6.92
C TYR A 168 2.95 12.01 8.30
N VAL A 169 3.06 10.70 8.55
CA VAL A 169 3.65 10.16 9.79
C VAL A 169 5.15 10.51 9.86
N PHE A 170 5.89 10.40 8.75
CA PHE A 170 7.30 10.79 8.73
C PHE A 170 7.48 12.29 8.92
N LEU A 171 6.63 13.11 8.31
CA LEU A 171 6.62 14.57 8.54
C LEU A 171 6.30 14.90 10.00
N MET A 172 5.37 14.19 10.65
CA MET A 172 5.09 14.37 12.07
C MET A 172 6.34 14.11 12.93
N ILE A 173 7.11 13.05 12.63
CA ILE A 173 8.39 12.78 13.32
C ILE A 173 9.35 13.96 13.16
N GLU A 174 9.49 14.49 11.94
CA GLU A 174 10.36 15.65 11.67
C GLU A 174 9.90 16.89 12.45
N CYS A 175 8.59 17.19 12.44
CA CYS A 175 8.05 18.34 13.15
C CYS A 175 8.23 18.22 14.67
N MET A 176 7.98 17.03 15.25
CA MET A 176 8.21 16.78 16.67
C MET A 176 9.68 16.94 17.06
N ALA A 177 10.62 16.45 16.23
CA ALA A 177 12.04 16.59 16.48
C ALA A 177 12.45 18.06 16.47
N LYS A 178 12.05 18.84 15.43
CA LYS A 178 12.35 20.27 15.35
C LYS A 178 11.74 21.09 16.50
N ALA A 179 10.52 20.74 16.91
CA ALA A 179 9.90 21.39 18.06
C ALA A 179 10.66 21.08 19.38
N GLY A 180 11.15 19.84 19.53
CA GLY A 180 11.99 19.45 20.66
C GLY A 180 13.33 20.23 20.72
N GLU A 181 13.97 20.39 19.57
CA GLU A 181 15.20 21.21 19.45
C GLU A 181 14.92 22.68 19.86
N ALA A 182 13.80 23.23 19.43
CA ALA A 182 13.40 24.60 19.80
C ALA A 182 13.16 24.76 21.31
N GLN A 183 12.88 23.66 22.03
CA GLN A 183 12.77 23.62 23.50
C GLN A 183 14.10 23.29 24.20
N GLY A 184 15.22 23.25 23.45
CA GLY A 184 16.56 23.06 24.01
C GLY A 184 17.07 21.63 24.04
N LEU A 185 16.40 20.68 23.43
CA LEU A 185 16.94 19.32 23.30
C LEU A 185 18.07 19.26 22.26
N PRO A 186 19.13 18.48 22.48
CA PRO A 186 20.10 18.17 21.42
C PRO A 186 19.38 17.49 20.22
N ALA A 187 19.81 17.80 18.99
CA ALA A 187 19.15 17.35 17.77
C ALA A 187 19.01 15.82 17.66
N ASP A 188 20.07 15.09 18.03
CA ASP A 188 20.06 13.62 18.04
C ASP A 188 19.09 13.03 19.08
N VAL A 189 18.99 13.66 20.24
CA VAL A 189 18.03 13.28 21.29
C VAL A 189 16.61 13.57 20.83
N ALA A 190 16.32 14.76 20.29
CA ALA A 190 15.02 15.15 19.79
C ALA A 190 14.55 14.20 18.68
N ALA A 191 15.39 13.90 17.71
CA ALA A 191 15.11 12.96 16.62
C ALA A 191 14.82 11.54 17.14
N LYS A 192 15.61 11.04 18.09
CA LYS A 192 15.41 9.72 18.69
C LYS A 192 14.09 9.65 19.45
N LEU A 193 13.77 10.65 20.26
CA LEU A 193 12.52 10.72 21.02
C LEU A 193 11.30 10.76 20.11
N ALA A 194 11.30 11.64 19.10
CA ALA A 194 10.19 11.78 18.17
C ALA A 194 9.92 10.46 17.41
N ARG A 195 10.96 9.84 16.88
CA ARG A 195 10.84 8.55 16.15
C ARG A 195 10.32 7.44 17.06
N ALA A 196 10.88 7.29 18.24
CA ALA A 196 10.49 6.24 19.18
C ALA A 196 9.05 6.43 19.69
N THR A 197 8.64 7.67 19.93
CA THR A 197 7.27 8.00 20.35
C THR A 197 6.25 7.63 19.28
N VAL A 198 6.47 8.06 18.03
CA VAL A 198 5.52 7.76 16.94
C VAL A 198 5.47 6.26 16.65
N ALA A 199 6.63 5.59 16.57
CA ALA A 199 6.67 4.14 16.31
C ALA A 199 6.02 3.34 17.43
N GLY A 200 6.29 3.69 18.69
CA GLY A 200 5.71 3.02 19.86
C GLY A 200 4.21 3.26 19.98
N SER A 201 3.75 4.47 19.73
CA SER A 201 2.31 4.79 19.74
C SER A 201 1.56 4.07 18.62
N GLY A 202 2.15 3.96 17.43
CA GLY A 202 1.58 3.19 16.33
C GLY A 202 1.49 1.69 16.67
N GLU A 203 2.51 1.11 17.29
CA GLU A 203 2.48 -0.29 17.71
C GLU A 203 1.48 -0.52 18.85
N LEU A 204 1.36 0.42 19.78
CA LEU A 204 0.34 0.35 20.83
C LEU A 204 -1.08 0.40 20.23
N ALA A 205 -1.33 1.30 19.28
CA ALA A 205 -2.61 1.38 18.59
C ALA A 205 -2.92 0.09 17.80
N ARG A 206 -1.92 -0.54 17.19
CA ARG A 206 -2.06 -1.81 16.46
C ARG A 206 -2.42 -2.98 17.37
N GLN A 207 -1.90 -3.02 18.60
CA GLN A 207 -2.10 -4.11 19.55
C GLN A 207 -3.35 -3.94 20.42
N SER A 208 -4.00 -2.77 20.36
CA SER A 208 -5.17 -2.45 21.16
C SER A 208 -6.44 -2.49 20.30
N ASP A 209 -7.51 -3.03 20.88
CA ASP A 209 -8.86 -2.96 20.30
C ASP A 209 -9.58 -1.64 20.65
N GLU A 210 -8.96 -0.79 21.48
CA GLU A 210 -9.54 0.50 21.88
C GLU A 210 -9.48 1.51 20.73
N ALA A 211 -10.50 2.34 20.62
CA ALA A 211 -10.49 3.45 19.70
C ALA A 211 -9.33 4.42 20.01
N ALA A 212 -8.73 5.01 18.96
CA ALA A 212 -7.63 5.97 19.11
C ALA A 212 -7.95 7.14 20.05
N SER A 213 -9.22 7.56 20.12
CA SER A 213 -9.69 8.58 21.05
C SER A 213 -9.54 8.15 22.53
N ILE A 214 -9.76 6.88 22.83
CA ILE A 214 -9.60 6.34 24.19
C ILE A 214 -8.11 6.23 24.53
N LEU A 215 -7.28 5.70 23.60
CA LEU A 215 -5.82 5.67 23.80
C LEU A 215 -5.26 7.07 24.07
N ARG A 216 -5.72 8.09 23.35
CA ARG A 216 -5.36 9.50 23.60
C ARG A 216 -5.79 9.96 24.98
N GLN A 217 -7.02 9.67 25.40
CA GLN A 217 -7.52 10.03 26.74
C GLN A 217 -6.70 9.37 27.86
N ASN A 218 -6.33 8.09 27.71
CA ASN A 218 -5.57 7.35 28.69
C ASN A 218 -4.18 7.94 28.99
N VAL A 219 -3.61 8.73 28.09
CA VAL A 219 -2.33 9.43 28.28
C VAL A 219 -2.51 10.93 28.56
N THR A 220 -3.75 11.39 28.87
CA THR A 220 -4.07 12.81 29.10
C THR A 220 -4.56 13.02 30.52
N SER A 221 -3.67 13.46 31.39
CA SER A 221 -4.06 13.83 32.76
C SER A 221 -4.69 15.23 32.78
N PRO A 222 -5.76 15.46 33.56
CA PRO A 222 -6.36 16.80 33.73
C PRO A 222 -5.33 17.84 34.21
N GLY A 223 -5.22 18.95 33.43
CA GLY A 223 -4.26 20.02 33.75
C GLY A 223 -2.79 19.67 33.47
N GLY A 224 -2.52 18.51 32.90
CA GLY A 224 -1.16 18.06 32.57
C GLY A 224 -0.61 18.66 31.26
N THR A 225 0.64 18.34 30.97
CA THR A 225 1.35 18.80 29.76
C THR A 225 0.69 18.31 28.47
N THR A 226 0.17 17.07 28.51
CA THR A 226 -0.56 16.49 27.37
C THR A 226 -1.85 17.26 27.09
N ALA A 227 -2.60 17.64 28.13
CA ALA A 227 -3.83 18.42 27.98
C ALA A 227 -3.52 19.79 27.32
N ALA A 228 -2.52 20.51 27.82
CA ALA A 228 -2.10 21.80 27.25
C ALA A 228 -1.66 21.70 25.78
N ALA A 229 -0.96 20.62 25.39
CA ALA A 229 -0.59 20.39 24.00
C ALA A 229 -1.81 20.06 23.13
N LEU A 230 -2.75 19.26 23.65
CA LEU A 230 -3.98 18.90 22.93
C LEU A 230 -4.91 20.11 22.74
N ASP A 231 -4.94 21.09 23.66
CA ASP A 231 -5.70 22.33 23.48
C ASP A 231 -5.27 23.06 22.21
N VAL A 232 -3.98 23.03 21.85
CA VAL A 232 -3.46 23.58 20.59
C VAL A 232 -3.76 22.67 19.40
N LEU A 233 -3.46 21.37 19.51
CA LEU A 233 -3.61 20.43 18.39
C LEU A 233 -5.07 20.15 18.01
N MET A 234 -6.00 20.36 18.94
CA MET A 234 -7.43 20.16 18.73
C MET A 234 -8.21 21.47 18.53
N ALA A 235 -7.53 22.59 18.32
CA ALA A 235 -8.19 23.86 18.02
C ALA A 235 -9.03 23.74 16.74
N ASP A 236 -10.22 24.38 16.75
CA ASP A 236 -11.20 24.23 15.66
C ASP A 236 -10.72 24.86 14.34
N ASP A 237 -9.98 25.96 14.41
CA ASP A 237 -9.61 26.73 13.21
C ASP A 237 -8.24 26.34 12.62
N ASP A 238 -7.25 26.11 13.47
CA ASP A 238 -5.84 25.89 13.08
C ASP A 238 -5.21 24.62 13.66
N GLY A 239 -6.00 23.79 14.31
CA GLY A 239 -5.59 22.52 14.84
C GLY A 239 -5.32 21.46 13.77
N LEU A 240 -5.02 20.26 14.23
CA LEU A 240 -4.63 19.15 13.35
C LEU A 240 -5.78 18.69 12.42
N GLN A 241 -7.04 18.69 12.90
CA GLN A 241 -8.17 18.22 12.11
C GLN A 241 -8.39 19.06 10.84
N PRO A 242 -8.56 20.41 10.89
CA PRO A 242 -8.73 21.20 9.69
C PRO A 242 -7.49 21.17 8.75
N LEU A 243 -6.29 20.95 9.29
CA LEU A 243 -5.10 20.74 8.48
C LEU A 243 -5.16 19.42 7.72
N MET A 244 -5.54 18.33 8.39
CA MET A 244 -5.70 17.01 7.77
C MET A 244 -6.81 16.99 6.73
N ASP A 245 -7.93 17.65 6.97
CA ASP A 245 -9.03 17.74 6.00
C ASP A 245 -8.55 18.35 4.68
N ARG A 246 -7.80 19.47 4.76
CA ARG A 246 -7.22 20.12 3.56
C ARG A 246 -6.18 19.24 2.86
N ALA A 247 -5.34 18.53 3.63
CA ALA A 247 -4.29 17.68 3.07
C ALA A 247 -4.89 16.46 2.36
N ILE A 248 -5.84 15.77 3.00
CA ILE A 248 -6.53 14.60 2.43
C ILE A 248 -7.35 15.01 1.20
N ASP A 249 -8.07 16.14 1.24
CA ASP A 249 -8.80 16.64 0.08
C ASP A 249 -7.87 16.93 -1.12
N ALA A 250 -6.74 17.58 -0.88
CA ALA A 250 -5.75 17.85 -1.92
C ALA A 250 -5.18 16.56 -2.54
N ALA A 251 -4.86 15.56 -1.70
CA ALA A 251 -4.35 14.28 -2.15
C ALA A 251 -5.42 13.49 -2.92
N THR A 252 -6.67 13.50 -2.47
CA THR A 252 -7.80 12.83 -3.14
C THR A 252 -8.06 13.43 -4.52
N ARG A 253 -8.08 14.77 -4.64
CA ARG A 253 -8.19 15.45 -5.95
C ARG A 253 -7.06 15.05 -6.87
N ARG A 254 -5.83 15.05 -6.37
CA ARG A 254 -4.67 14.66 -7.18
C ARG A 254 -4.72 13.20 -7.63
N SER A 255 -5.22 12.29 -6.80
CA SER A 255 -5.42 10.89 -7.17
C SER A 255 -6.39 10.76 -8.35
N ARG A 256 -7.51 11.48 -8.33
CA ARG A 256 -8.48 11.52 -9.44
C ARG A 256 -7.88 12.06 -10.73
N GLU A 257 -7.11 13.14 -10.67
CA GLU A 257 -6.41 13.70 -11.84
C GLU A 257 -5.41 12.73 -12.46
N LEU A 258 -4.81 11.84 -11.67
CA LEU A 258 -3.86 10.83 -12.15
C LEU A 258 -4.55 9.60 -12.73
N ALA A 259 -5.80 9.38 -12.40
CA ALA A 259 -6.59 8.27 -12.93
C ALA A 259 -7.19 8.56 -14.33
N GLY A 260 -7.26 9.83 -14.76
CA GLY A 260 -7.74 10.32 -16.07
C GLY A 260 -9.13 10.90 -15.97
#